data_961fb8b49c624a88c98576db2d55e945
#
_entry.id   961fb8b49c624a88c98576db2d55e945
#
_cell.length_a   1.000
_cell.length_b   1.000
_cell.length_c   1.000
_cell.angle_alpha   90.00
_cell.angle_beta   90.00
_cell.angle_gamma   90.00
#
_symmetry.space_group_name_H-M   'P 1'
#
loop_
_entity.id
_entity.type
_entity.pdbx_description
1 polymer ?
#
loop_
_entity_poly.entity_id
_entity_poly.type
_entity_poly.pdbx_seq_one_letter_code
_entity_poly.pdbx_strand_id
1 'polypeptide(L)'
;VGFRLLSSNKSIIYLPDIDDWDGWDVNLDEFVMDNDILFLDGTFYVKNEIKSRDVSKIPHPEIIDTMQRLSSLSNQYKKRVHFIHLNHTNNVLRNNSNEFNDVIKQGFSLASENQKFEI
;
A
#
# COMPACT_ATOMS: atom_id res chain seq x y z
N VAL A 1 -4.19 -0.95 13.94
CA VAL A 1 -3.88 0.39 14.49
C VAL A 1 -3.03 1.17 13.51
N GLY A 2 -3.45 2.36 13.20
CA GLY A 2 -2.72 3.26 12.31
C GLY A 2 -2.34 4.56 13.01
N PHE A 3 -1.40 5.26 12.41
CA PHE A 3 -0.91 6.53 12.95
C PHE A 3 -0.91 7.61 11.89
N ARG A 4 -1.20 8.82 12.31
CA ARG A 4 -1.00 10.01 11.50
C ARG A 4 0.02 10.90 12.19
N LEU A 5 1.08 11.22 11.48
CA LEU A 5 2.13 12.11 11.95
C LEU A 5 2.04 13.43 11.20
N LEU A 6 2.13 14.53 11.94
CA LEU A 6 2.07 15.86 11.35
C LEU A 6 3.40 16.58 11.62
N SER A 7 4.03 17.06 10.54
CA SER A 7 5.11 18.04 10.64
C SER A 7 4.52 19.42 10.36
N SER A 8 5.35 20.45 10.36
CA SER A 8 4.92 21.80 10.01
C SER A 8 4.42 21.91 8.57
N ASN A 9 4.87 21.02 7.69
CA ASN A 9 4.61 21.11 6.24
C ASN A 9 3.92 19.88 5.66
N LYS A 10 3.94 18.73 6.35
CA LYS A 10 3.46 17.47 5.75
C LYS A 10 2.71 16.61 6.74
N SER A 11 1.78 15.82 6.21
CA SER A 11 1.09 14.77 6.93
C SER A 11 1.53 13.41 6.42
N ILE A 12 1.79 12.49 7.33
CA ILE A 12 2.26 11.13 7.03
C ILE A 12 1.29 10.15 7.66
N ILE A 13 0.88 9.17 6.87
CA ILE A 13 0.00 8.08 7.32
C ILE A 13 0.80 6.79 7.40
N TYR A 14 0.60 6.04 8.47
CA TYR A 14 1.22 4.74 8.68
C TYR A 14 0.12 3.72 9.03
N LEU A 15 -0.21 2.85 8.08
CA LEU A 15 -1.25 1.84 8.19
C LEU A 15 -0.71 0.47 7.77
N PRO A 16 0.06 -0.20 8.65
CA PRO A 16 0.73 -1.44 8.28
C PRO A 16 -0.16 -2.68 8.34
N ASP A 17 -1.32 -2.57 8.97
CA ASP A 17 -2.15 -3.74 9.29
C ASP A 17 -3.61 -3.34 9.26
N ILE A 18 -4.26 -3.60 8.15
CA ILE A 18 -5.68 -3.32 7.93
C ILE A 18 -6.40 -4.61 7.52
N ASP A 19 -7.67 -4.75 7.89
CA ASP A 19 -8.46 -5.92 7.52
C ASP A 19 -8.90 -5.85 6.05
N ASP A 20 -9.58 -4.78 5.69
CA ASP A 20 -9.98 -4.51 4.31
C ASP A 20 -10.38 -3.03 4.18
N TRP A 21 -10.58 -2.58 2.94
CA TRP A 21 -11.01 -1.19 2.68
C TRP A 21 -12.51 -1.00 2.79
N ASP A 22 -13.28 -2.08 2.66
CA ASP A 22 -14.75 -1.98 2.62
C ASP A 22 -15.34 -1.58 3.97
N GLY A 23 -14.65 -1.94 5.06
CA GLY A 23 -15.07 -1.56 6.41
C GLY A 23 -14.74 -0.13 6.81
N TRP A 24 -14.11 0.63 5.92
CA TRP A 24 -13.72 2.00 6.20
C TRP A 24 -14.86 2.98 5.92
N ASP A 25 -15.04 3.93 6.84
CA ASP A 25 -15.97 5.04 6.66
C ASP A 25 -15.39 6.15 5.78
N VAL A 26 -14.12 6.07 5.43
CA VAL A 26 -13.37 7.10 4.71
C VAL A 26 -13.20 6.69 3.26
N ASN A 27 -13.40 7.63 2.33
CA ASN A 27 -13.10 7.44 0.92
C ASN A 27 -11.58 7.36 0.73
N LEU A 28 -11.09 6.26 0.18
CA LEU A 28 -9.65 6.02 0.04
C LEU A 28 -8.98 7.05 -0.88
N ASP A 29 -9.63 7.45 -1.97
CA ASP A 29 -9.12 8.47 -2.88
C ASP A 29 -8.89 9.79 -2.16
N GLU A 30 -9.90 10.26 -1.41
CA GLU A 30 -9.80 11.50 -0.65
C GLU A 30 -8.71 11.40 0.41
N PHE A 31 -8.61 10.25 1.06
CA PHE A 31 -7.59 10.01 2.08
C PHE A 31 -6.17 10.15 1.52
N VAL A 32 -5.94 9.62 0.31
CA VAL A 32 -4.64 9.76 -0.37
C VAL A 32 -4.40 11.22 -0.78
N MET A 33 -5.42 11.89 -1.30
CA MET A 33 -5.28 13.29 -1.70
C MET A 33 -5.01 14.22 -0.51
N ASP A 34 -5.55 13.89 0.66
CA ASP A 34 -5.44 14.73 1.85
C ASP A 34 -4.13 14.55 2.63
N ASN A 35 -3.30 13.58 2.26
CA ASN A 35 -2.07 13.28 2.97
C ASN A 35 -0.88 13.26 2.01
N ASP A 36 0.31 13.60 2.53
CA ASP A 36 1.48 13.79 1.68
C ASP A 36 2.29 12.51 1.44
N ILE A 37 2.36 11.67 2.47
CA ILE A 37 3.09 10.40 2.41
C ILE A 37 2.23 9.34 3.10
N LEU A 38 1.97 8.23 2.40
CA LEU A 38 1.14 7.17 2.96
C LEU A 38 1.88 5.84 2.87
N PHE A 39 2.02 5.19 4.02
CA PHE A 39 2.52 3.83 4.12
C PHE A 39 1.32 2.92 4.36
N LEU A 40 0.96 2.14 3.35
CA LEU A 40 -0.23 1.30 3.36
C LEU A 40 0.12 -0.18 3.38
N ASP A 41 -0.78 -0.98 3.93
CA ASP A 41 -0.62 -2.43 4.02
C ASP A 41 -0.38 -3.06 2.64
N GLY A 42 0.74 -3.74 2.49
CA GLY A 42 1.14 -4.44 1.30
C GLY A 42 1.47 -5.91 1.56
N THR A 43 0.86 -6.51 2.59
CA THR A 43 1.17 -7.88 3.01
C THR A 43 1.14 -8.86 1.85
N PHE A 44 0.10 -8.82 1.03
CA PHE A 44 -0.05 -9.68 -0.15
C PHE A 44 -0.24 -8.85 -1.40
N TYR A 45 0.44 -9.24 -2.48
CA TYR A 45 0.13 -8.71 -3.80
C TYR A 45 -1.26 -9.22 -4.23
N VAL A 46 -1.44 -10.53 -4.16
CA VAL A 46 -2.71 -11.21 -4.34
C VAL A 46 -2.74 -12.40 -3.38
N LYS A 47 -3.88 -12.66 -2.74
CA LYS A 47 -3.94 -13.66 -1.66
C LYS A 47 -3.66 -15.08 -2.13
N ASN A 48 -3.86 -15.41 -3.39
CA ASN A 48 -3.59 -16.75 -3.91
C ASN A 48 -2.10 -17.12 -3.96
N GLU A 49 -1.21 -16.19 -3.62
CA GLU A 49 0.22 -16.48 -3.52
C GLU A 49 0.56 -17.50 -2.44
N ILE A 50 -0.30 -17.66 -1.44
CA ILE A 50 -0.16 -18.70 -0.42
C ILE A 50 -1.09 -19.86 -0.78
N LYS A 51 -0.52 -20.93 -1.31
CA LYS A 51 -1.28 -22.06 -1.83
C LYS A 51 -1.55 -23.17 -0.80
N SER A 52 -0.87 -23.13 0.34
CA SER A 52 -0.89 -24.21 1.33
C SER A 52 -2.02 -24.12 2.34
N ARG A 53 -2.78 -23.02 2.35
CA ARG A 53 -3.87 -22.82 3.30
C ARG A 53 -4.92 -21.87 2.72
N ASP A 54 -6.10 -21.89 3.34
CA ASP A 54 -7.16 -20.95 2.98
C ASP A 54 -6.76 -19.54 3.43
N VAL A 55 -6.51 -18.66 2.46
CA VAL A 55 -6.09 -17.28 2.68
C VAL A 55 -7.25 -16.30 2.64
N SER A 56 -8.45 -16.75 2.27
CA SER A 56 -9.63 -15.88 2.23
C SER A 56 -9.98 -15.29 3.59
N LYS A 57 -9.57 -15.95 4.67
CA LYS A 57 -9.81 -15.54 6.05
C LYS A 57 -8.68 -14.71 6.65
N ILE A 58 -7.57 -14.53 5.94
CA ILE A 58 -6.45 -13.74 6.44
C ILE A 58 -6.79 -12.26 6.24
N PRO A 59 -6.84 -11.45 7.33
CA PRO A 59 -7.19 -10.05 7.21
C PRO A 59 -6.02 -9.26 6.64
N HIS A 60 -6.12 -8.82 5.42
CA HIS A 60 -5.24 -7.82 4.78
C HIS A 60 -5.79 -7.56 3.38
N PRO A 61 -5.85 -6.31 2.93
CA PRO A 61 -6.20 -6.04 1.55
C PRO A 61 -5.06 -6.49 0.62
N GLU A 62 -5.42 -6.84 -0.59
CA GLU A 62 -4.42 -7.14 -1.62
C GLU A 62 -3.89 -5.85 -2.23
N ILE A 63 -2.60 -5.83 -2.59
CA ILE A 63 -2.01 -4.67 -3.29
C ILE A 63 -2.79 -4.37 -4.57
N ILE A 64 -3.16 -5.41 -5.33
CA ILE A 64 -3.92 -5.22 -6.57
C ILE A 64 -5.26 -4.54 -6.33
N ASP A 65 -5.95 -4.87 -5.24
CA ASP A 65 -7.22 -4.22 -4.89
C ASP A 65 -7.00 -2.76 -4.51
N THR A 66 -6.00 -2.47 -3.71
CA THR A 66 -5.67 -1.10 -3.31
C THR A 66 -5.33 -0.24 -4.53
N MET A 67 -4.50 -0.76 -5.44
CA MET A 67 -4.14 -0.05 -6.66
C MET A 67 -5.35 0.17 -7.57
N GLN A 68 -6.24 -0.80 -7.67
CA GLN A 68 -7.45 -0.67 -8.46
C GLN A 68 -8.37 0.41 -7.91
N ARG A 69 -8.56 0.45 -6.60
CA ARG A 69 -9.38 1.49 -5.94
C ARG A 69 -8.82 2.89 -6.17
N LEU A 70 -7.51 3.03 -6.31
CA LEU A 70 -6.83 4.30 -6.52
C LEU A 70 -6.51 4.58 -7.98
N SER A 71 -7.01 3.75 -8.91
CA SER A 71 -6.63 3.83 -10.33
C SER A 71 -7.03 5.12 -11.02
N SER A 72 -8.08 5.80 -10.54
CA SER A 72 -8.54 7.06 -11.12
C SER A 72 -7.70 8.28 -10.74
N LEU A 73 -6.86 8.15 -9.71
CA LEU A 73 -6.01 9.25 -9.27
C LEU A 73 -4.88 9.51 -10.28
N SER A 74 -4.43 10.77 -10.35
CA SER A 74 -3.26 11.12 -11.15
C SER A 74 -1.98 10.57 -10.49
N ASN A 75 -0.91 10.47 -11.28
CA ASN A 75 0.37 9.94 -10.80
C ASN A 75 0.95 10.75 -9.65
N GLN A 76 0.67 12.05 -9.58
CA GLN A 76 1.16 12.88 -8.47
C GLN A 76 0.59 12.44 -7.11
N TYR A 77 -0.59 11.82 -7.10
CA TYR A 77 -1.17 11.26 -5.87
C TYR A 77 -0.73 9.81 -5.64
N LYS A 78 -0.71 9.00 -6.70
CA LYS A 78 -0.29 7.59 -6.60
C LYS A 78 1.12 7.45 -6.02
N LYS A 79 2.04 8.32 -6.42
CA LYS A 79 3.43 8.27 -5.91
C LYS A 79 3.56 8.55 -4.42
N ARG A 80 2.50 9.05 -3.77
CA ARG A 80 2.48 9.26 -2.31
C ARG A 80 2.29 7.96 -1.54
N VAL A 81 1.81 6.91 -2.22
CA VAL A 81 1.51 5.61 -1.61
C VAL A 81 2.74 4.72 -1.69
N HIS A 82 3.16 4.22 -0.53
CA HIS A 82 4.27 3.28 -0.39
C HIS A 82 3.74 2.04 0.33
N PHE A 83 3.83 0.90 -0.32
CA PHE A 83 3.42 -0.36 0.31
C PHE A 83 4.48 -0.85 1.28
N ILE A 84 4.03 -1.29 2.44
CA ILE A 84 4.86 -1.78 3.54
C ILE A 84 4.28 -3.09 4.07
N HIS A 85 4.93 -3.66 5.09
CA HIS A 85 4.44 -4.87 5.78
C HIS A 85 4.34 -6.06 4.82
N LEU A 86 5.30 -6.18 3.90
CA LEU A 86 5.29 -7.20 2.86
C LEU A 86 5.54 -8.59 3.44
N ASN A 87 4.65 -9.54 3.13
CA ASN A 87 4.86 -10.92 3.53
C ASN A 87 6.02 -11.54 2.72
N HIS A 88 6.76 -12.47 3.31
CA HIS A 88 7.90 -13.09 2.64
C HIS A 88 7.53 -13.85 1.35
N THR A 89 6.26 -14.25 1.20
CA THR A 89 5.75 -14.89 -0.03
C THR A 89 5.40 -13.89 -1.13
N ASN A 90 5.39 -12.59 -0.81
CA ASN A 90 4.97 -11.55 -1.74
C ASN A 90 6.03 -11.34 -2.82
N ASN A 91 5.68 -11.62 -4.07
CA ASN A 91 6.61 -11.53 -5.19
C ASN A 91 7.10 -10.12 -5.49
N VAL A 92 6.43 -9.07 -4.97
CA VAL A 92 6.92 -7.69 -5.12
C VAL A 92 8.28 -7.48 -4.44
N LEU A 93 8.66 -8.35 -3.50
CA LEU A 93 9.99 -8.32 -2.88
C LEU A 93 11.11 -8.63 -3.86
N ARG A 94 10.81 -9.27 -4.98
CA ARG A 94 11.80 -9.64 -5.98
C ARG A 94 11.90 -8.55 -7.03
N ASN A 95 13.06 -7.91 -7.14
CA ASN A 95 13.33 -6.94 -8.19
C ASN A 95 13.05 -7.55 -9.56
N ASN A 96 12.38 -6.79 -10.41
CA ASN A 96 12.03 -7.20 -11.78
C ASN A 96 11.05 -8.38 -11.88
N SER A 97 10.38 -8.77 -10.77
CA SER A 97 9.22 -9.65 -10.90
C SER A 97 8.09 -8.92 -11.62
N ASN A 98 7.16 -9.68 -12.20
CA ASN A 98 5.98 -9.08 -12.84
C ASN A 98 5.18 -8.23 -11.84
N GLU A 99 5.07 -8.70 -10.61
CA GLU A 99 4.35 -8.02 -9.54
C GLU A 99 5.04 -6.72 -9.15
N PHE A 100 6.36 -6.73 -8.97
CA PHE A 100 7.15 -5.54 -8.70
C PHE A 100 6.97 -4.50 -9.82
N ASN A 101 7.15 -4.95 -11.07
CA ASN A 101 7.04 -4.07 -12.23
C ASN A 101 5.63 -3.50 -12.38
N ASP A 102 4.59 -4.27 -12.05
CA ASP A 102 3.22 -3.81 -12.11
C ASP A 102 2.97 -2.66 -11.12
N VAL A 103 3.43 -2.79 -9.89
CA VAL A 103 3.30 -1.73 -8.88
C VAL A 103 3.95 -0.44 -9.37
N ILE A 104 5.19 -0.52 -9.85
CA ILE A 104 5.93 0.65 -10.33
C ILE A 104 5.25 1.24 -11.57
N LYS A 105 4.85 0.41 -12.51
CA LYS A 105 4.19 0.85 -13.75
C LYS A 105 2.89 1.59 -13.48
N GLN A 106 2.13 1.15 -12.48
CA GLN A 106 0.88 1.80 -12.12
C GLN A 106 1.07 3.11 -11.36
N GLY A 107 2.31 3.48 -11.03
CA GLY A 107 2.64 4.76 -10.41
C GLY A 107 2.80 4.72 -8.89
N PHE A 108 2.72 3.54 -8.30
CA PHE A 108 2.88 3.35 -6.85
C PHE A 108 4.32 3.01 -6.50
N SER A 109 4.62 2.95 -5.19
CA SER A 109 5.96 2.69 -4.69
C SER A 109 5.96 1.59 -3.65
N LEU A 110 7.14 0.99 -3.46
CA LEU A 110 7.40 0.05 -2.37
C LEU A 110 8.40 0.71 -1.44
N ALA A 111 8.11 0.72 -0.15
CA ALA A 111 9.05 1.26 0.83
C ALA A 111 10.27 0.35 0.94
N SER A 112 11.44 0.97 1.06
CA SER A 112 12.71 0.26 1.21
C SER A 112 13.26 0.47 2.61
N GLU A 113 13.97 -0.52 3.12
CA GLU A 113 14.65 -0.41 4.39
C GLU A 113 15.65 0.75 4.35
N ASN A 114 15.67 1.55 5.41
CA ASN A 114 16.51 2.74 5.55
C ASN A 114 16.20 3.88 4.56
N GLN A 115 15.10 3.80 3.84
CA GLN A 115 14.65 4.90 3.00
C GLN A 115 14.30 6.12 3.84
N LYS A 116 14.70 7.31 3.37
CA LYS A 116 14.49 8.57 4.09
C LYS A 116 13.50 9.45 3.35
N PHE A 117 12.67 10.13 4.11
CA PHE A 117 11.68 11.09 3.60
C PHE A 117 11.87 12.43 4.29
N GLU A 118 11.79 13.49 3.51
CA GLU A 118 11.81 14.84 4.06
C GLU A 118 10.40 15.26 4.50
N ILE A 119 10.30 15.69 5.72
CA ILE A 119 9.05 16.15 6.32
C ILE A 119 9.28 17.54 6.95
#